data_882fb56340b490aab8a2b031d11b4dd6
#
_entry.id   882fb56340b490aab8a2b031d11b4dd6
#
_cell.length_a   1.000
_cell.length_b   1.000
_cell.length_c   1.000
_cell.angle_alpha   90.00
_cell.angle_beta   90.00
_cell.angle_gamma   90.00
#
_symmetry.space_group_name_H-M   'P 1'
#
loop_
_entity.id
_entity.type
_entity.pdbx_description
1 polymer ?
#
loop_
_entity_poly.entity_id
_entity_poly.type
_entity_poly.pdbx_seq_one_letter_code
_entity_poly.pdbx_strand_id
1 'polypeptide(L)'
;MSADTAFEEINEAKANWDHIYDQSDPRAYFRELKKLSYAIPGAAKPIFQKLITHLQGQQDDPVHVLDLGCSYGVNAALLKHDLSMSELYEYWGQGALVEATAGEVIAHGRDYFYSLDTQEDISVMGLDQAESAIAFGEKIGLLDDGLAVNLESESLPEVAAENLARVDLVTSTGCVGYMTEKSFESLLPAVTQGGLPWIGNFVLRMFPFETIEETLNDWGYVTEKFEGRTFDQRRFASTDEQGEVLEQLREQGIDPTGKETEGHLLAEFFLSRPVNEVAGAPLGQLLAA
;
A
#
# COMPACT_ATOMS: atom_id res chain seq x y z
N MET A 1 -20.71 1.18 18.55
CA MET A 1 -20.43 0.35 17.36
C MET A 1 -19.01 -0.13 17.52
N SER A 2 -18.70 -1.38 17.20
CA SER A 2 -17.29 -1.80 17.13
C SER A 2 -16.63 -1.15 15.93
N ALA A 3 -15.31 -0.97 15.93
CA ALA A 3 -14.57 -0.41 14.79
C ALA A 3 -14.83 -1.21 13.50
N ASP A 4 -14.92 -2.53 13.59
CA ASP A 4 -15.29 -3.43 12.47
C ASP A 4 -16.57 -3.00 11.74
N THR A 5 -17.65 -2.72 12.48
CA THR A 5 -18.93 -2.31 11.88
C THR A 5 -18.81 -0.97 11.16
N ALA A 6 -17.96 -0.05 11.67
CA ALA A 6 -17.74 1.24 11.02
C ALA A 6 -16.96 1.08 9.70
N PHE A 7 -15.92 0.26 9.65
CA PHE A 7 -15.17 0.02 8.41
C PHE A 7 -15.99 -0.73 7.36
N GLU A 8 -16.83 -1.70 7.75
CA GLU A 8 -17.73 -2.42 6.83
C GLU A 8 -18.73 -1.46 6.18
N GLU A 9 -19.43 -0.65 6.97
CA GLU A 9 -20.38 0.36 6.48
C GLU A 9 -19.71 1.37 5.52
N ILE A 10 -18.48 1.80 5.84
CA ILE A 10 -17.69 2.71 5.00
C ILE A 10 -17.31 2.04 3.67
N ASN A 11 -16.93 0.77 3.68
CA ASN A 11 -16.56 0.05 2.46
C ASN A 11 -17.77 -0.19 1.53
N GLU A 12 -18.99 -0.31 2.06
CA GLU A 12 -20.21 -0.42 1.26
C GLU A 12 -20.42 0.79 0.33
N ALA A 13 -19.96 1.97 0.71
CA ALA A 13 -20.02 3.18 -0.12
C ALA A 13 -19.07 3.14 -1.33
N LYS A 14 -18.10 2.21 -1.36
CA LYS A 14 -17.11 2.07 -2.43
C LYS A 14 -17.52 1.01 -3.44
N ALA A 15 -17.18 1.24 -4.70
CA ALA A 15 -17.31 0.19 -5.73
C ALA A 15 -16.44 -1.03 -5.37
N ASN A 16 -17.03 -2.24 -5.46
CA ASN A 16 -16.35 -3.50 -5.22
C ASN A 16 -15.53 -3.92 -6.45
N TRP A 17 -14.24 -4.16 -6.25
CA TRP A 17 -13.26 -4.55 -7.26
C TRP A 17 -12.62 -5.91 -6.99
N ASP A 18 -13.11 -6.71 -6.03
CA ASP A 18 -12.52 -7.98 -5.61
C ASP A 18 -12.21 -8.91 -6.79
N HIS A 19 -13.07 -8.89 -7.81
CA HIS A 19 -12.94 -9.70 -9.00
C HIS A 19 -11.68 -9.43 -9.86
N ILE A 20 -10.93 -8.35 -9.62
CA ILE A 20 -9.69 -8.04 -10.34
C ILE A 20 -8.43 -8.26 -9.52
N TYR A 21 -8.54 -8.43 -8.19
CA TYR A 21 -7.38 -8.51 -7.31
C TYR A 21 -6.78 -9.91 -7.19
N ASP A 22 -7.55 -10.98 -7.38
CA ASP A 22 -7.04 -12.36 -7.29
C ASP A 22 -7.19 -13.11 -8.63
N GLN A 23 -6.59 -12.55 -9.68
CA GLN A 23 -6.48 -13.18 -10.98
C GLN A 23 -5.09 -13.78 -11.17
N SER A 24 -4.96 -14.74 -12.12
CA SER A 24 -3.68 -15.38 -12.43
C SER A 24 -2.58 -14.44 -12.95
N ASP A 25 -2.96 -13.23 -13.35
CA ASP A 25 -2.08 -12.18 -13.85
C ASP A 25 -2.72 -10.78 -13.71
N PRO A 26 -1.96 -9.68 -13.78
CA PRO A 26 -2.42 -8.33 -13.43
C PRO A 26 -3.17 -7.60 -14.55
N ARG A 27 -3.41 -8.20 -15.71
CA ARG A 27 -4.01 -7.49 -16.87
C ARG A 27 -5.39 -6.91 -16.56
N ALA A 28 -6.24 -7.64 -15.83
CA ALA A 28 -7.54 -7.16 -15.41
C ALA A 28 -7.40 -5.97 -14.46
N TYR A 29 -6.52 -6.08 -13.47
CA TYR A 29 -6.20 -5.02 -12.52
C TYR A 29 -5.81 -3.73 -13.23
N PHE A 30 -4.77 -3.76 -14.07
CA PHE A 30 -4.30 -2.56 -14.76
C PHE A 30 -5.34 -2.01 -15.75
N ARG A 31 -6.07 -2.86 -16.47
CA ARG A 31 -7.10 -2.44 -17.42
C ARG A 31 -8.27 -1.71 -16.76
N GLU A 32 -8.79 -2.24 -15.66
CA GLU A 32 -9.94 -1.67 -14.98
C GLU A 32 -9.55 -0.42 -14.17
N LEU A 33 -8.46 -0.46 -13.42
CA LEU A 33 -8.02 0.69 -12.62
C LEU A 33 -7.50 1.85 -13.47
N LYS A 34 -6.97 1.59 -14.67
CA LYS A 34 -6.64 2.65 -15.65
C LYS A 34 -7.85 3.51 -16.01
N LYS A 35 -9.04 2.92 -16.14
CA LYS A 35 -10.28 3.65 -16.44
C LYS A 35 -10.64 4.66 -15.36
N LEU A 36 -10.26 4.36 -14.12
CA LEU A 36 -10.48 5.21 -12.96
C LEU A 36 -9.30 6.14 -12.65
N SER A 37 -8.27 6.14 -13.47
CA SER A 37 -7.04 6.91 -13.20
C SER A 37 -6.43 6.60 -11.83
N TYR A 38 -6.44 5.33 -11.40
CA TYR A 38 -5.85 4.91 -10.12
C TYR A 38 -4.36 5.24 -10.09
N ALA A 39 -3.95 6.03 -9.10
CA ALA A 39 -2.65 6.69 -9.09
C ALA A 39 -1.91 6.62 -7.76
N ILE A 40 -2.55 6.13 -6.68
CA ILE A 40 -1.97 6.24 -5.34
C ILE A 40 -0.58 5.60 -5.19
N PRO A 41 -0.24 4.45 -5.81
CA PRO A 41 1.12 3.93 -5.71
C PRO A 41 2.16 4.88 -6.32
N GLY A 42 1.81 5.53 -7.45
CA GLY A 42 2.66 6.55 -8.07
C GLY A 42 2.80 7.82 -7.24
N ALA A 43 1.73 8.24 -6.57
CA ALA A 43 1.76 9.39 -5.65
C ALA A 43 2.55 9.08 -4.36
N ALA A 44 2.53 7.84 -3.91
CA ALA A 44 3.25 7.36 -2.73
C ALA A 44 4.76 7.17 -2.99
N LYS A 45 5.15 6.76 -4.22
CA LYS A 45 6.54 6.48 -4.58
C LYS A 45 7.55 7.51 -4.06
N PRO A 46 7.41 8.83 -4.33
CA PRO A 46 8.40 9.80 -3.88
C PRO A 46 8.47 9.94 -2.35
N ILE A 47 7.39 9.64 -1.64
CA ILE A 47 7.37 9.65 -0.18
C ILE A 47 8.11 8.42 0.35
N PHE A 48 7.75 7.23 -0.10
CA PHE A 48 8.42 6.00 0.32
C PHE A 48 9.92 6.01 -0.05
N GLN A 49 10.31 6.53 -1.22
CA GLN A 49 11.71 6.67 -1.59
C GLN A 49 12.49 7.57 -0.62
N LYS A 50 11.89 8.65 -0.10
CA LYS A 50 12.52 9.51 0.91
C LYS A 50 12.68 8.78 2.25
N LEU A 51 11.68 8.00 2.67
CA LEU A 51 11.77 7.18 3.88
C LEU A 51 12.88 6.13 3.73
N ILE A 52 12.90 5.40 2.61
CA ILE A 52 13.92 4.41 2.29
C ILE A 52 15.31 5.04 2.28
N THR A 53 15.49 6.17 1.59
CA THR A 53 16.78 6.89 1.55
C THR A 53 17.25 7.30 2.95
N HIS A 54 16.33 7.72 3.81
CA HIS A 54 16.67 8.08 5.20
C HIS A 54 17.11 6.85 6.00
N LEU A 55 16.38 5.74 5.90
CA LEU A 55 16.72 4.48 6.60
C LEU A 55 18.04 3.90 6.07
N GLN A 56 18.24 3.90 4.75
CA GLN A 56 19.49 3.49 4.10
C GLN A 56 20.71 4.25 4.62
N GLY A 57 20.55 5.54 4.92
CA GLY A 57 21.62 6.36 5.51
C GLY A 57 22.01 5.96 6.94
N GLN A 58 21.29 5.02 7.56
CA GLN A 58 21.53 4.59 8.95
C GLN A 58 22.07 3.15 9.03
N GLN A 59 22.12 2.41 7.91
CA GLN A 59 22.56 1.01 7.87
C GLN A 59 23.30 0.69 6.57
N ASP A 60 24.13 -0.35 6.60
CA ASP A 60 24.86 -0.84 5.44
C ASP A 60 24.08 -1.93 4.67
N ASP A 61 23.12 -2.59 5.35
CA ASP A 61 22.28 -3.64 4.76
C ASP A 61 21.12 -3.01 3.94
N PRO A 62 20.56 -3.73 2.95
CA PRO A 62 19.37 -3.28 2.23
C PRO A 62 18.19 -2.97 3.16
N VAL A 63 17.38 -1.97 2.81
CA VAL A 63 16.13 -1.67 3.54
C VAL A 63 15.09 -2.74 3.20
N HIS A 64 14.63 -3.44 4.24
CA HIS A 64 13.56 -4.44 4.12
C HIS A 64 12.19 -3.77 4.24
N VAL A 65 11.45 -3.76 3.14
CA VAL A 65 10.11 -3.18 3.04
C VAL A 65 9.06 -4.29 3.09
N LEU A 66 8.07 -4.15 3.97
CA LEU A 66 6.85 -4.95 3.96
C LEU A 66 5.72 -4.11 3.33
N ASP A 67 5.22 -4.53 2.17
CA ASP A 67 4.12 -3.84 1.48
C ASP A 67 2.79 -4.53 1.80
N LEU A 68 1.95 -3.85 2.60
CA LEU A 68 0.64 -4.34 3.02
C LEU A 68 -0.43 -4.03 1.96
N GLY A 69 -1.20 -5.05 1.58
CA GLY A 69 -2.15 -4.96 0.47
C GLY A 69 -1.42 -4.77 -0.86
N CYS A 70 -0.30 -5.49 -1.05
CA CYS A 70 0.63 -5.29 -2.16
C CYS A 70 0.07 -5.70 -3.52
N SER A 71 -1.04 -6.47 -3.57
CA SER A 71 -1.62 -7.00 -4.79
C SER A 71 -0.54 -7.70 -5.66
N TYR A 72 -0.39 -7.34 -6.91
CA TYR A 72 0.60 -7.91 -7.85
C TYR A 72 2.02 -7.32 -7.69
N GLY A 73 2.34 -6.67 -6.57
CA GLY A 73 3.64 -6.04 -6.33
C GLY A 73 3.80 -4.68 -7.00
N VAL A 74 2.73 -3.88 -7.05
CA VAL A 74 2.76 -2.57 -7.74
C VAL A 74 3.74 -1.60 -7.07
N ASN A 75 3.71 -1.45 -5.74
CA ASN A 75 4.68 -0.63 -5.03
C ASN A 75 6.10 -1.17 -5.18
N ALA A 76 6.29 -2.50 -5.14
CA ALA A 76 7.59 -3.13 -5.37
C ALA A 76 8.16 -2.75 -6.75
N ALA A 77 7.34 -2.81 -7.82
CA ALA A 77 7.76 -2.40 -9.16
C ALA A 77 8.23 -0.93 -9.19
N LEU A 78 7.50 -0.04 -8.53
CA LEU A 78 7.80 1.39 -8.51
C LEU A 78 9.02 1.73 -7.64
N LEU A 79 9.25 0.98 -6.56
CA LEU A 79 10.36 1.21 -5.62
C LEU A 79 11.66 0.61 -6.11
N LYS A 80 11.62 -0.60 -6.67
CA LYS A 80 12.80 -1.34 -7.16
C LYS A 80 13.29 -0.85 -8.53
N HIS A 81 12.41 -0.24 -9.34
CA HIS A 81 12.73 0.22 -10.68
C HIS A 81 12.35 1.68 -10.89
N ASP A 82 13.04 2.35 -11.82
CA ASP A 82 12.69 3.72 -12.20
C ASP A 82 11.50 3.72 -13.18
N LEU A 83 10.34 3.34 -12.64
CA LEU A 83 9.08 3.26 -13.38
C LEU A 83 8.03 4.21 -12.78
N SER A 84 7.11 4.63 -13.64
CA SER A 84 5.87 5.33 -13.28
C SER A 84 4.64 4.43 -13.42
N MET A 85 3.53 4.82 -12.79
CA MET A 85 2.24 4.14 -13.02
C MET A 85 1.82 4.16 -14.49
N SER A 86 2.16 5.22 -15.25
CA SER A 86 1.85 5.31 -16.68
C SER A 86 2.56 4.21 -17.46
N GLU A 87 3.85 3.97 -17.18
CA GLU A 87 4.63 2.93 -17.84
C GLU A 87 4.12 1.53 -17.48
N LEU A 88 3.70 1.29 -16.23
CA LEU A 88 3.04 0.03 -15.85
C LEU A 88 1.72 -0.17 -16.60
N TYR A 89 0.90 0.89 -16.73
CA TYR A 89 -0.33 0.83 -17.52
C TYR A 89 -0.08 0.59 -19.01
N GLU A 90 0.97 1.16 -19.57
CA GLU A 90 1.36 0.95 -20.96
C GLU A 90 1.86 -0.49 -21.15
N TYR A 91 2.72 -0.95 -20.27
CA TYR A 91 3.28 -2.29 -20.34
C TYR A 91 2.19 -3.38 -20.28
N TRP A 92 1.36 -3.38 -19.23
CA TRP A 92 0.32 -4.40 -19.07
C TRP A 92 -0.85 -4.27 -20.07
N GLY A 93 -0.99 -3.13 -20.72
CA GLY A 93 -1.97 -2.86 -21.77
C GLY A 93 -1.49 -3.16 -23.19
N GLN A 94 -0.27 -3.67 -23.39
CA GLN A 94 0.26 -3.97 -24.72
C GLN A 94 -0.53 -5.06 -25.43
N GLY A 95 -0.74 -4.87 -26.75
CA GLY A 95 -1.51 -5.81 -27.56
C GLY A 95 -0.95 -7.25 -27.57
N ALA A 96 0.37 -7.41 -27.46
CA ALA A 96 1.02 -8.71 -27.38
C ALA A 96 0.63 -9.50 -26.11
N LEU A 97 0.36 -8.80 -25.00
CA LEU A 97 -0.07 -9.43 -23.75
C LEU A 97 -1.57 -9.74 -23.71
N VAL A 98 -2.40 -9.03 -24.49
CA VAL A 98 -3.87 -9.17 -24.44
C VAL A 98 -4.31 -10.60 -24.76
N GLU A 99 -3.69 -11.22 -25.76
CA GLU A 99 -4.02 -12.58 -26.23
C GLU A 99 -3.14 -13.66 -25.60
N ALA A 100 -2.15 -13.28 -24.76
CA ALA A 100 -1.21 -14.20 -24.16
C ALA A 100 -1.89 -15.07 -23.08
N THR A 101 -1.43 -16.30 -22.92
CA THR A 101 -1.79 -17.16 -21.78
C THR A 101 -1.17 -16.61 -20.48
N ALA A 102 -1.70 -16.97 -19.32
CA ALA A 102 -1.13 -16.56 -18.03
C ALA A 102 0.35 -16.94 -17.89
N GLY A 103 0.77 -18.11 -18.39
CA GLY A 103 2.17 -18.53 -18.39
C GLY A 103 3.07 -17.65 -19.26
N GLU A 104 2.58 -17.21 -20.42
CA GLU A 104 3.30 -16.26 -21.28
C GLU A 104 3.39 -14.88 -20.65
N VAL A 105 2.29 -14.43 -20.00
CA VAL A 105 2.30 -13.15 -19.25
C VAL A 105 3.35 -13.15 -18.14
N ILE A 106 3.47 -14.25 -17.38
CA ILE A 106 4.53 -14.41 -16.36
C ILE A 106 5.93 -14.37 -17.02
N ALA A 107 6.14 -15.07 -18.11
CA ALA A 107 7.42 -15.08 -18.81
C ALA A 107 7.79 -13.68 -19.30
N HIS A 108 6.86 -12.99 -19.96
CA HIS A 108 7.05 -11.62 -20.43
C HIS A 108 7.30 -10.64 -19.26
N GLY A 109 6.52 -10.74 -18.17
CA GLY A 109 6.71 -9.91 -16.99
C GLY A 109 8.09 -10.09 -16.38
N ARG A 110 8.50 -11.35 -16.19
CA ARG A 110 9.83 -11.67 -15.69
C ARG A 110 10.93 -11.09 -16.57
N ASP A 111 10.88 -11.34 -17.87
CA ASP A 111 11.90 -10.86 -18.83
C ASP A 111 11.95 -9.33 -18.85
N TYR A 112 10.81 -8.66 -18.75
CA TYR A 112 10.73 -7.20 -18.67
C TYR A 112 11.41 -6.65 -17.41
N PHE A 113 11.01 -7.09 -16.21
CA PHE A 113 11.54 -6.55 -14.96
C PHE A 113 13.02 -6.90 -14.77
N TYR A 114 13.47 -8.09 -15.19
CA TYR A 114 14.91 -8.44 -15.18
C TYR A 114 15.73 -7.63 -16.19
N SER A 115 15.11 -7.02 -17.20
CA SER A 115 15.81 -6.15 -18.15
C SER A 115 16.01 -4.71 -17.66
N LEU A 116 15.34 -4.34 -16.57
CA LEU A 116 15.41 -3.00 -15.98
C LEU A 116 16.55 -2.92 -14.95
N ASP A 117 17.07 -1.71 -14.79
CA ASP A 117 17.95 -1.41 -13.67
C ASP A 117 17.17 -1.57 -12.36
N THR A 118 17.76 -2.26 -11.39
CA THR A 118 17.14 -2.55 -10.10
C THR A 118 17.90 -1.85 -8.98
N GLN A 119 17.16 -1.26 -8.04
CA GLN A 119 17.72 -0.76 -6.79
C GLN A 119 18.08 -1.97 -5.91
N GLU A 120 19.40 -2.24 -5.78
CA GLU A 120 19.90 -3.39 -5.02
C GLU A 120 19.80 -3.20 -3.50
N ASP A 121 19.60 -1.94 -3.05
CA ASP A 121 19.55 -1.56 -1.64
C ASP A 121 18.16 -1.71 -1.02
N ILE A 122 17.21 -2.36 -1.72
CA ILE A 122 15.82 -2.56 -1.26
C ILE A 122 15.43 -4.03 -1.46
N SER A 123 14.87 -4.62 -0.41
CA SER A 123 14.17 -5.91 -0.50
C SER A 123 12.69 -5.69 -0.16
N VAL A 124 11.78 -6.22 -0.98
CA VAL A 124 10.34 -6.02 -0.81
C VAL A 124 9.64 -7.35 -0.58
N MET A 125 9.07 -7.50 0.61
CA MET A 125 8.15 -8.57 0.97
C MET A 125 6.72 -8.07 0.77
N GLY A 126 5.87 -8.85 0.08
CA GLY A 126 4.46 -8.53 -0.10
C GLY A 126 3.59 -9.27 0.92
N LEU A 127 2.54 -8.61 1.43
CA LEU A 127 1.48 -9.24 2.19
C LEU A 127 0.13 -8.86 1.61
N ASP A 128 -0.66 -9.85 1.21
CA ASP A 128 -2.00 -9.67 0.67
C ASP A 128 -2.82 -10.96 0.90
N GLN A 129 -4.15 -10.87 0.93
CA GLN A 129 -5.00 -12.05 0.96
C GLN A 129 -5.11 -12.75 -0.40
N ALA A 130 -4.76 -12.07 -1.49
CA ALA A 130 -4.86 -12.55 -2.87
C ALA A 130 -3.67 -13.46 -3.22
N GLU A 131 -3.82 -14.78 -3.02
CA GLU A 131 -2.76 -15.78 -3.24
C GLU A 131 -2.20 -15.74 -4.66
N SER A 132 -3.09 -15.61 -5.66
CA SER A 132 -2.66 -15.57 -7.08
C SER A 132 -1.82 -14.33 -7.38
N ALA A 133 -2.12 -13.19 -6.77
CA ALA A 133 -1.40 -11.94 -6.95
C ALA A 133 0.00 -12.01 -6.32
N ILE A 134 0.10 -12.50 -5.08
CA ILE A 134 1.38 -12.76 -4.40
C ILE A 134 2.25 -13.70 -5.26
N ALA A 135 1.72 -14.87 -5.63
CA ALA A 135 2.45 -15.84 -6.42
C ALA A 135 2.88 -15.29 -7.80
N PHE A 136 2.15 -14.37 -8.37
CA PHE A 136 2.53 -13.68 -9.60
C PHE A 136 3.70 -12.73 -9.35
N GLY A 137 3.62 -11.87 -8.34
CA GLY A 137 4.67 -10.91 -7.97
C GLY A 137 6.03 -11.58 -7.71
N GLU A 138 6.02 -12.72 -6.99
CA GLU A 138 7.23 -13.54 -6.77
C GLU A 138 7.79 -14.12 -8.07
N LYS A 139 6.91 -14.74 -8.92
CA LYS A 139 7.35 -15.38 -10.18
C LYS A 139 8.01 -14.44 -11.17
N ILE A 140 7.63 -13.17 -11.16
CA ILE A 140 8.21 -12.15 -12.05
C ILE A 140 9.35 -11.35 -11.40
N GLY A 141 9.70 -11.64 -10.12
CA GLY A 141 10.81 -11.04 -9.39
C GLY A 141 10.53 -9.64 -8.83
N LEU A 142 9.29 -9.22 -8.73
CA LEU A 142 8.92 -7.97 -8.06
C LEU A 142 8.96 -8.13 -6.54
N LEU A 143 8.38 -9.22 -6.02
CA LEU A 143 8.45 -9.55 -4.61
C LEU A 143 9.63 -10.50 -4.36
N ASP A 144 10.45 -10.20 -3.36
CA ASP A 144 11.55 -11.04 -2.91
C ASP A 144 11.05 -12.16 -2.00
N ASP A 145 9.91 -11.93 -1.33
CA ASP A 145 9.16 -12.89 -0.54
C ASP A 145 7.68 -12.47 -0.50
N GLY A 146 6.76 -13.38 -0.20
CA GLY A 146 5.34 -13.10 -0.20
C GLY A 146 4.56 -13.90 0.85
N LEU A 147 3.58 -13.24 1.46
CA LEU A 147 2.63 -13.84 2.40
C LEU A 147 1.21 -13.66 1.89
N ALA A 148 0.58 -14.76 1.50
CA ALA A 148 -0.84 -14.80 1.19
C ALA A 148 -1.61 -15.11 2.47
N VAL A 149 -2.10 -14.07 3.16
CA VAL A 149 -2.81 -14.19 4.44
C VAL A 149 -3.79 -13.03 4.64
N ASN A 150 -4.96 -13.34 5.18
CA ASN A 150 -5.93 -12.34 5.62
C ASN A 150 -5.77 -12.07 7.12
N LEU A 151 -5.04 -11.00 7.47
CA LEU A 151 -4.75 -10.66 8.88
C LEU A 151 -5.98 -10.28 9.71
N GLU A 152 -7.13 -10.00 9.09
CA GLU A 152 -8.39 -9.76 9.80
C GLU A 152 -9.00 -11.05 10.40
N SER A 153 -8.63 -12.22 9.84
CA SER A 153 -9.24 -13.50 10.21
C SER A 153 -8.26 -14.65 10.42
N GLU A 154 -7.00 -14.47 10.02
CA GLU A 154 -5.98 -15.52 10.04
C GLU A 154 -4.75 -15.07 10.83
N SER A 155 -4.04 -16.04 11.40
CA SER A 155 -2.77 -15.80 12.08
C SER A 155 -1.61 -15.84 11.09
N LEU A 156 -0.57 -15.05 11.33
CA LEU A 156 0.69 -15.12 10.57
C LEU A 156 1.29 -16.53 10.67
N PRO A 157 1.78 -17.08 9.54
CA PRO A 157 2.52 -18.34 9.55
C PRO A 157 3.83 -18.20 10.35
N GLU A 158 4.14 -19.18 11.21
CA GLU A 158 5.38 -19.18 12.01
C GLU A 158 6.65 -19.06 11.14
N VAL A 159 6.63 -19.62 9.93
CA VAL A 159 7.76 -19.55 8.98
C VAL A 159 8.09 -18.14 8.52
N ALA A 160 7.17 -17.21 8.62
CA ALA A 160 7.37 -15.81 8.23
C ALA A 160 8.07 -14.98 9.30
N ALA A 161 8.15 -15.46 10.55
CA ALA A 161 8.61 -14.67 11.70
C ALA A 161 10.03 -14.12 11.52
N GLU A 162 10.95 -14.91 10.93
CA GLU A 162 12.34 -14.49 10.72
C GLU A 162 12.44 -13.34 9.69
N ASN A 163 11.70 -13.41 8.59
CA ASN A 163 11.69 -12.38 7.56
C ASN A 163 10.97 -11.12 8.05
N LEU A 164 9.86 -11.28 8.77
CA LEU A 164 9.13 -10.17 9.37
C LEU A 164 9.95 -9.42 10.43
N ALA A 165 10.78 -10.12 11.20
CA ALA A 165 11.67 -9.50 12.20
C ALA A 165 12.76 -8.61 11.59
N ARG A 166 12.98 -8.68 10.28
CA ARG A 166 13.98 -7.86 9.56
C ARG A 166 13.40 -6.61 8.91
N VAL A 167 12.09 -6.42 8.99
CA VAL A 167 11.40 -5.29 8.34
C VAL A 167 11.84 -3.97 8.96
N ASP A 168 12.25 -3.04 8.11
CA ASP A 168 12.63 -1.66 8.48
C ASP A 168 11.52 -0.66 8.18
N LEU A 169 10.72 -0.94 7.15
CA LEU A 169 9.62 -0.09 6.70
C LEU A 169 8.39 -0.92 6.31
N VAL A 170 7.26 -0.61 6.90
CA VAL A 170 5.95 -1.10 6.47
C VAL A 170 5.30 -0.03 5.60
N THR A 171 4.81 -0.40 4.42
CA THR A 171 4.11 0.51 3.49
C THR A 171 2.69 0.03 3.23
N SER A 172 1.76 0.97 3.02
CA SER A 172 0.45 0.65 2.51
C SER A 172 -0.12 1.77 1.63
N THR A 173 -0.80 1.39 0.55
CA THR A 173 -1.45 2.33 -0.37
C THR A 173 -2.91 1.97 -0.60
N GLY A 174 -3.79 2.45 0.30
CA GLY A 174 -5.23 2.33 0.17
C GLY A 174 -5.83 1.00 0.62
N CYS A 175 -5.12 0.20 1.42
CA CYS A 175 -5.65 -1.02 2.02
C CYS A 175 -6.31 -0.78 3.40
N VAL A 176 -6.03 0.34 4.07
CA VAL A 176 -6.73 0.72 5.30
C VAL A 176 -8.23 0.89 5.00
N GLY A 177 -9.05 0.25 5.83
CA GLY A 177 -10.48 0.08 5.60
C GLY A 177 -10.84 -1.37 5.26
N TYR A 178 -9.96 -2.10 4.55
CA TYR A 178 -9.98 -3.58 4.46
C TYR A 178 -9.10 -4.20 5.55
N MET A 179 -8.04 -3.49 5.94
CA MET A 179 -7.19 -3.77 7.10
C MET A 179 -7.56 -2.77 8.20
N THR A 180 -7.84 -3.30 9.39
CA THR A 180 -8.21 -2.55 10.59
C THR A 180 -7.09 -2.65 11.64
N GLU A 181 -7.32 -2.16 12.86
CA GLU A 181 -6.44 -2.36 14.00
C GLU A 181 -6.09 -3.83 14.25
N LYS A 182 -6.99 -4.77 13.93
CA LYS A 182 -6.74 -6.21 14.09
C LYS A 182 -5.59 -6.72 13.25
N SER A 183 -5.50 -6.24 12.00
CA SER A 183 -4.36 -6.56 11.14
C SER A 183 -3.05 -6.11 11.77
N PHE A 184 -3.02 -4.90 12.36
CA PHE A 184 -1.83 -4.39 13.05
C PHE A 184 -1.55 -5.15 14.34
N GLU A 185 -2.55 -5.48 15.16
CA GLU A 185 -2.42 -6.33 16.34
C GLU A 185 -1.81 -7.71 16.00
N SER A 186 -2.19 -8.28 14.86
CA SER A 186 -1.64 -9.55 14.37
C SER A 186 -0.20 -9.41 13.85
N LEU A 187 0.13 -8.28 13.22
CA LEU A 187 1.41 -8.04 12.57
C LEU A 187 2.51 -7.60 13.53
N LEU A 188 2.21 -6.67 14.43
CA LEU A 188 3.18 -6.01 15.31
C LEU A 188 4.03 -6.99 16.12
N PRO A 189 3.48 -8.08 16.73
CA PRO A 189 4.29 -9.04 17.46
C PRO A 189 5.42 -9.69 16.64
N ALA A 190 5.28 -9.75 15.32
CA ALA A 190 6.29 -10.33 14.44
C ALA A 190 7.28 -9.29 13.94
N VAL A 191 6.81 -8.17 13.41
CA VAL A 191 7.69 -7.16 12.79
C VAL A 191 8.51 -6.37 13.80
N THR A 192 8.12 -6.37 15.07
CA THR A 192 8.85 -5.64 16.13
C THR A 192 9.92 -6.48 16.82
N GLN A 193 10.10 -7.75 16.48
CA GLN A 193 11.10 -8.63 17.12
C GLN A 193 12.56 -8.16 16.91
N GLY A 194 12.86 -7.58 15.74
CA GLY A 194 14.18 -7.06 15.41
C GLY A 194 14.38 -5.57 15.72
N GLY A 195 13.29 -4.86 15.97
CA GLY A 195 13.24 -3.41 16.20
C GLY A 195 11.83 -2.90 15.88
N LEU A 196 11.61 -1.60 16.01
CA LEU A 196 10.35 -0.98 15.63
C LEU A 196 10.49 -0.44 14.19
N PRO A 197 9.93 -1.10 13.15
CA PRO A 197 9.98 -0.57 11.80
C PRO A 197 9.18 0.73 11.68
N TRP A 198 9.52 1.59 10.72
CA TRP A 198 8.64 2.71 10.36
C TRP A 198 7.41 2.19 9.64
N ILE A 199 6.26 2.85 9.81
CA ILE A 199 4.98 2.41 9.21
C ILE A 199 4.36 3.59 8.49
N GLY A 200 4.35 3.54 7.15
CA GLY A 200 3.80 4.59 6.28
C GLY A 200 2.51 4.16 5.60
N ASN A 201 1.40 4.85 5.92
CA ASN A 201 0.07 4.51 5.41
C ASN A 201 -0.53 5.65 4.59
N PHE A 202 -0.99 5.35 3.37
CA PHE A 202 -1.89 6.23 2.63
C PHE A 202 -3.33 5.77 2.86
N VAL A 203 -4.09 6.59 3.58
CA VAL A 203 -5.44 6.28 4.07
C VAL A 203 -6.45 7.20 3.39
N LEU A 204 -7.51 6.65 2.80
CA LEU A 204 -8.61 7.45 2.27
C LEU A 204 -9.23 8.29 3.38
N ARG A 205 -9.51 9.55 3.11
CA ARG A 205 -10.00 10.52 4.09
C ARG A 205 -11.31 10.13 4.77
N MET A 206 -12.06 9.22 4.18
CA MET A 206 -13.29 8.68 4.74
C MET A 206 -13.06 7.59 5.80
N PHE A 207 -11.86 7.02 5.88
CA PHE A 207 -11.54 6.03 6.90
C PHE A 207 -10.86 6.67 8.11
N PRO A 208 -11.38 6.42 9.32
CA PRO A 208 -10.70 6.84 10.54
C PRO A 208 -9.38 6.07 10.70
N PHE A 209 -8.37 6.74 11.22
CA PHE A 209 -7.06 6.12 11.50
C PHE A 209 -6.78 6.02 13.01
N GLU A 210 -7.64 6.58 13.82
CA GLU A 210 -7.46 6.75 15.26
C GLU A 210 -7.30 5.43 15.99
N THR A 211 -8.07 4.40 15.67
CA THR A 211 -7.97 3.07 16.31
C THR A 211 -6.64 2.37 15.99
N ILE A 212 -6.18 2.52 14.76
CA ILE A 212 -4.86 2.01 14.34
C ILE A 212 -3.76 2.82 15.04
N GLU A 213 -3.88 4.15 15.12
CA GLU A 213 -2.95 5.01 15.84
C GLU A 213 -2.85 4.64 17.33
N GLU A 214 -3.99 4.39 18.00
CA GLU A 214 -4.04 3.93 19.39
C GLU A 214 -3.30 2.60 19.54
N THR A 215 -3.57 1.62 18.69
CA THR A 215 -2.86 0.34 18.67
C THR A 215 -1.35 0.53 18.51
N LEU A 216 -0.92 1.34 17.55
CA LEU A 216 0.50 1.63 17.32
C LEU A 216 1.16 2.35 18.51
N ASN A 217 0.43 3.26 19.15
CA ASN A 217 0.92 3.99 20.33
C ASN A 217 1.21 3.05 21.51
N ASP A 218 0.38 2.02 21.72
CA ASP A 218 0.59 0.99 22.75
C ASP A 218 1.89 0.19 22.52
N TRP A 219 2.39 0.16 21.29
CA TRP A 219 3.67 -0.46 20.91
C TRP A 219 4.85 0.51 20.88
N GLY A 220 4.66 1.78 21.33
CA GLY A 220 5.73 2.77 21.44
C GLY A 220 5.97 3.61 20.19
N TYR A 221 4.98 3.65 19.29
CA TYR A 221 5.00 4.53 18.12
C TYR A 221 4.40 5.90 18.42
N VAL A 222 4.81 6.90 17.65
CA VAL A 222 4.14 8.18 17.49
C VAL A 222 3.74 8.32 16.04
N THR A 223 2.48 8.62 15.80
CA THR A 223 1.93 8.83 14.44
C THR A 223 1.92 10.33 14.11
N GLU A 224 2.47 10.68 12.97
CA GLU A 224 2.44 12.03 12.40
C GLU A 224 1.67 12.01 11.09
N LYS A 225 0.71 12.90 10.95
CA LYS A 225 0.00 13.14 9.69
C LYS A 225 0.76 14.16 8.85
N PHE A 226 0.89 13.93 7.55
CA PHE A 226 1.48 14.92 6.65
C PHE A 226 0.45 16.01 6.33
N GLU A 227 0.43 17.03 7.19
CA GLU A 227 -0.59 18.08 7.17
C GLU A 227 -0.59 18.91 5.88
N GLY A 228 -1.79 19.32 5.48
CA GLY A 228 -1.98 20.22 4.34
C GLY A 228 -1.81 19.56 2.97
N ARG A 229 -1.61 18.24 2.91
CA ARG A 229 -1.50 17.47 1.68
C ARG A 229 -2.50 16.34 1.58
N THR A 230 -3.08 16.19 0.40
CA THR A 230 -3.88 15.03 0.00
C THR A 230 -3.32 14.45 -1.29
N PHE A 231 -3.60 13.18 -1.52
CA PHE A 231 -3.04 12.41 -2.63
C PHE A 231 -4.18 11.76 -3.40
N ASP A 232 -4.18 11.91 -4.72
CA ASP A 232 -5.18 11.27 -5.58
C ASP A 232 -5.03 9.75 -5.51
N GLN A 233 -6.10 9.06 -5.13
CA GLN A 233 -6.14 7.61 -5.24
C GLN A 233 -6.70 7.19 -6.60
N ARG A 234 -7.92 7.60 -6.93
CA ARG A 234 -8.60 7.34 -8.20
C ARG A 234 -9.81 8.24 -8.38
N ARG A 235 -10.36 8.25 -9.58
CA ARG A 235 -11.69 8.80 -9.82
C ARG A 235 -12.77 7.94 -9.18
N PHE A 236 -13.90 8.54 -8.90
CA PHE A 236 -15.11 7.78 -8.57
C PHE A 236 -15.55 6.92 -9.76
N ALA A 237 -16.02 5.71 -9.47
CA ALA A 237 -16.55 4.80 -10.48
C ALA A 237 -17.93 5.23 -10.98
N SER A 238 -18.68 5.96 -10.16
CA SER A 238 -20.01 6.47 -10.48
C SER A 238 -20.32 7.75 -9.68
N THR A 239 -21.39 8.44 -10.10
CA THR A 239 -21.95 9.56 -9.34
C THR A 239 -22.57 9.13 -8.02
N ASP A 240 -23.06 7.90 -7.94
CA ASP A 240 -23.65 7.34 -6.73
C ASP A 240 -22.55 7.09 -5.68
N GLU A 241 -21.44 6.44 -6.07
CA GLU A 241 -20.25 6.30 -5.20
C GLU A 241 -19.78 7.67 -4.69
N GLN A 242 -19.69 8.67 -5.57
CA GLN A 242 -19.30 10.02 -5.15
C GLN A 242 -20.28 10.60 -4.13
N GLY A 243 -21.59 10.43 -4.38
CA GLY A 243 -22.64 10.92 -3.48
C GLY A 243 -22.53 10.34 -2.08
N GLU A 244 -22.38 9.02 -1.99
CA GLU A 244 -22.25 8.26 -0.73
C GLU A 244 -20.99 8.66 0.04
N VAL A 245 -19.85 8.73 -0.63
CA VAL A 245 -18.58 9.17 -0.01
C VAL A 245 -18.66 10.62 0.49
N LEU A 246 -19.26 11.53 -0.29
CA LEU A 246 -19.43 12.92 0.13
C LEU A 246 -20.35 13.07 1.35
N GLU A 247 -21.40 12.26 1.44
CA GLU A 247 -22.29 12.23 2.60
C GLU A 247 -21.55 11.75 3.84
N GLN A 248 -20.82 10.63 3.72
CA GLN A 248 -20.04 10.04 4.79
C GLN A 248 -18.96 10.99 5.34
N LEU A 249 -18.20 11.67 4.46
CA LEU A 249 -17.22 12.67 4.88
C LEU A 249 -17.87 13.80 5.69
N ARG A 250 -19.06 14.28 5.26
CA ARG A 250 -19.77 15.34 5.99
C ARG A 250 -20.29 14.88 7.35
N GLU A 251 -20.77 13.65 7.45
CA GLU A 251 -21.20 13.05 8.72
C GLU A 251 -20.03 12.94 9.72
N GLN A 252 -18.83 12.69 9.24
CA GLN A 252 -17.60 12.70 10.03
C GLN A 252 -17.06 14.11 10.31
N GLY A 253 -17.71 15.16 9.80
CA GLY A 253 -17.26 16.55 9.95
C GLY A 253 -16.06 16.92 9.06
N ILE A 254 -15.75 16.11 8.04
CA ILE A 254 -14.66 16.34 7.10
C ILE A 254 -15.18 17.13 5.90
N ASP A 255 -14.59 18.30 5.62
CA ASP A 255 -14.98 19.13 4.47
C ASP A 255 -14.40 18.56 3.16
N PRO A 256 -15.27 18.11 2.21
CA PRO A 256 -14.84 17.60 0.92
C PRO A 256 -14.70 18.70 -0.16
N THR A 257 -14.96 19.97 0.17
CA THR A 257 -14.96 21.08 -0.80
C THR A 257 -13.59 21.31 -1.41
N GLY A 258 -13.53 21.35 -2.75
CA GLY A 258 -12.28 21.48 -3.50
C GLY A 258 -11.38 20.25 -3.40
N LYS A 259 -11.92 19.12 -2.96
CA LYS A 259 -11.28 17.82 -2.79
C LYS A 259 -12.13 16.75 -3.45
N GLU A 260 -12.81 15.87 -2.71
CA GLU A 260 -13.65 14.81 -3.29
C GLU A 260 -14.81 15.34 -4.14
N THR A 261 -15.24 16.59 -3.92
CA THR A 261 -16.20 17.27 -4.82
C THR A 261 -15.68 17.41 -6.26
N GLU A 262 -14.36 17.35 -6.47
CA GLU A 262 -13.72 17.44 -7.79
C GLU A 262 -13.71 16.08 -8.54
N GLY A 263 -14.30 15.03 -7.95
CA GLY A 263 -14.51 13.76 -8.63
C GLY A 263 -13.47 12.69 -8.36
N HIS A 264 -12.63 12.86 -7.33
CA HIS A 264 -11.57 11.92 -6.97
C HIS A 264 -11.71 11.47 -5.52
N LEU A 265 -11.38 10.21 -5.25
CA LEU A 265 -11.06 9.74 -3.91
C LEU A 265 -9.66 10.22 -3.54
N LEU A 266 -9.53 10.83 -2.36
CA LEU A 266 -8.29 11.37 -1.86
C LEU A 266 -7.82 10.63 -0.61
N ALA A 267 -6.51 10.39 -0.53
CA ALA A 267 -5.85 9.84 0.63
C ALA A 267 -5.04 10.91 1.37
N GLU A 268 -4.80 10.67 2.65
CA GLU A 268 -3.86 11.39 3.51
C GLU A 268 -2.73 10.43 3.88
N PHE A 269 -1.55 10.97 4.18
CA PHE A 269 -0.39 10.18 4.57
C PHE A 269 -0.13 10.28 6.06
N PHE A 270 0.01 9.12 6.70
CA PHE A 270 0.37 8.95 8.10
C PHE A 270 1.69 8.19 8.19
N LEU A 271 2.61 8.68 9.01
CA LEU A 271 3.87 8.02 9.34
C LEU A 271 3.93 7.75 10.83
N SER A 272 3.99 6.48 11.21
CA SER A 272 4.18 6.04 12.59
C SER A 272 5.61 5.57 12.77
N ARG A 273 6.30 6.14 13.78
CA ARG A 273 7.72 5.91 14.06
C ARG A 273 7.98 5.69 15.54
N PRO A 274 9.08 5.01 15.91
CA PRO A 274 9.50 4.96 17.30
C PRO A 274 9.60 6.37 17.91
N VAL A 275 9.08 6.55 19.13
CA VAL A 275 9.00 7.85 19.80
C VAL A 275 10.36 8.58 19.91
N ASN A 276 11.47 7.84 20.03
CA ASN A 276 12.82 8.38 20.13
C ASN A 276 13.39 8.89 18.78
N GLU A 277 12.75 8.56 17.64
CA GLU A 277 13.23 8.96 16.31
C GLU A 277 12.52 10.19 15.75
N VAL A 278 11.33 10.49 16.25
CA VAL A 278 10.50 11.62 15.77
C VAL A 278 11.21 12.95 15.90
N ALA A 279 11.86 13.21 17.05
CA ALA A 279 12.52 14.49 17.32
C ALA A 279 13.75 14.74 16.43
N GLY A 280 14.44 13.66 16.01
CA GLY A 280 15.65 13.74 15.19
C GLY A 280 15.39 14.03 13.70
N ALA A 281 14.19 13.68 13.21
CA ALA A 281 13.79 13.84 11.82
C ALA A 281 12.30 14.22 11.71
N PRO A 282 11.92 15.48 11.97
CA PRO A 282 10.54 15.92 11.87
C PRO A 282 9.96 15.62 10.48
N LEU A 283 8.72 15.10 10.40
CA LEU A 283 8.08 14.64 9.17
C LEU A 283 8.16 15.69 8.04
N GLY A 284 7.88 16.96 8.36
CA GLY A 284 7.93 18.03 7.37
C GLY A 284 9.33 18.27 6.78
N GLN A 285 10.40 18.03 7.54
CA GLN A 285 11.79 18.12 7.03
C GLN A 285 12.15 16.87 6.23
N LEU A 286 11.78 15.70 6.71
CA LEU A 286 12.00 14.42 6.05
C LEU A 286 11.38 14.38 4.66
N LEU A 287 10.18 14.95 4.50
CA LEU A 287 9.44 14.96 3.24
C LEU A 287 9.64 16.24 2.38
N ALA A 288 10.29 17.26 2.90
CA ALA A 288 10.60 18.48 2.13
C ALA A 288 11.87 18.36 1.28
N ALA A 289 12.77 17.45 1.61
CA ALA A 289 14.07 17.26 0.97
C ALA A 289 13.99 16.71 -0.45
#